data_fe6f355bae25c81569abf9a757b6fe03
#
_entry.id   fe6f355bae25c81569abf9a757b6fe03
#
_cell.length_a   1.000
_cell.length_b   1.000
_cell.length_c   1.000
_cell.angle_alpha   90.00
_cell.angle_beta   90.00
_cell.angle_gamma   90.00
#
_symmetry.space_group_name_H-M   'P 1'
#
loop_
_entity.id
_entity.type
_entity.pdbx_description
1 polymer ?
#
loop_
_entity_poly.entity_id
_entity_poly.type
_entity_poly.pdbx_seq_one_letter_code
_entity_poly.pdbx_strand_id
1 'polypeptide(L)'
;MAKKDKITEETPIEETVEETVEETVETVEVNPWEEKYKAEHDAHLRLAAEYDNFRKRTVKEKEASYGNGKADAVAKMLPIYDNLERALNQETADTAYKKGVELTMNELLKIFGGLGVEVFGNVGDTFDPNLHNAVMHIDSDELEENTLSQVFQKGFKIGDKIGRFAMVQVAN
;
A
#
# COMPACT_ATOMS: atom_id res chain seq x y z
N MET A 1 65.12 -38.49 -16.59
CA MET A 1 66.52 -38.51 -16.12
C MET A 1 66.66 -37.31 -15.19
N ALA A 2 66.59 -37.52 -13.91
CA ALA A 2 67.69 -37.83 -12.99
C ALA A 2 68.61 -36.61 -12.84
N LYS A 3 68.91 -36.04 -11.74
CA LYS A 3 69.13 -36.43 -10.34
C LYS A 3 69.32 -35.13 -9.56
N LYS A 4 68.78 -34.93 -8.37
CA LYS A 4 69.41 -35.22 -7.06
C LYS A 4 70.74 -34.48 -6.85
N ASP A 5 70.98 -33.87 -5.81
CA ASP A 5 71.00 -33.91 -4.36
C ASP A 5 71.81 -32.70 -3.89
N LYS A 6 71.75 -32.13 -2.83
CA LYS A 6 71.78 -32.36 -1.39
C LYS A 6 72.52 -31.23 -0.69
N ILE A 7 71.92 -30.65 0.34
CA ILE A 7 72.34 -30.48 1.75
C ILE A 7 73.75 -29.90 2.04
N THR A 8 73.80 -28.84 2.87
CA THR A 8 74.27 -28.82 4.25
C THR A 8 74.46 -27.39 4.74
N GLU A 9 73.69 -27.02 5.77
CA GLU A 9 74.11 -26.58 7.12
C GLU A 9 75.34 -25.65 7.21
N GLU A 10 75.15 -24.51 7.83
CA GLU A 10 75.45 -24.22 9.24
C GLU A 10 75.36 -22.70 9.54
N THR A 11 74.71 -22.37 10.64
CA THR A 11 74.69 -21.12 11.38
C THR A 11 76.06 -20.83 12.06
N PRO A 12 76.21 -19.81 12.85
CA PRO A 12 75.67 -18.45 13.03
C PRO A 12 76.79 -17.41 13.17
N ILE A 13 76.46 -16.12 13.15
CA ILE A 13 77.13 -15.10 13.98
C ILE A 13 76.22 -13.89 14.14
N GLU A 14 75.87 -13.61 15.38
CA GLU A 14 75.34 -12.37 15.88
C GLU A 14 76.24 -11.17 15.53
N GLU A 15 75.70 -10.15 15.00
CA GLU A 15 76.21 -8.79 15.21
C GLU A 15 75.07 -7.77 15.21
N THR A 16 74.87 -7.26 16.38
CA THR A 16 74.03 -6.13 16.73
C THR A 16 74.39 -4.89 15.91
N VAL A 17 73.39 -4.42 15.12
CA VAL A 17 73.40 -3.05 14.67
C VAL A 17 72.09 -2.45 15.11
N GLU A 18 72.13 -1.70 16.17
CA GLU A 18 71.10 -0.75 16.55
C GLU A 18 71.06 0.33 15.47
N GLU A 19 70.17 0.22 14.52
CA GLU A 19 69.80 1.27 13.61
C GLU A 19 68.54 1.94 14.14
N THR A 20 68.74 3.09 14.80
CA THR A 20 67.71 4.03 15.22
C THR A 20 66.93 4.44 13.99
N VAL A 21 65.76 3.86 13.81
CA VAL A 21 64.75 4.39 12.89
C VAL A 21 64.12 5.60 13.57
N GLU A 22 64.62 6.81 13.27
CA GLU A 22 63.89 8.03 13.52
C GLU A 22 62.63 7.99 12.66
N GLU A 23 61.53 7.62 13.29
CA GLU A 23 60.17 7.74 12.73
C GLU A 23 59.85 9.23 12.60
N THR A 24 60.16 9.79 11.45
CA THR A 24 59.67 11.14 11.08
C THR A 24 58.17 11.01 10.93
N VAL A 25 57.43 11.26 12.01
CA VAL A 25 56.01 11.54 11.97
C VAL A 25 55.86 12.86 11.20
N GLU A 26 55.67 12.77 9.88
CA GLU A 26 55.13 13.88 9.11
C GLU A 26 53.76 14.23 9.70
N THR A 27 53.73 15.23 10.54
CA THR A 27 52.47 15.88 10.91
C THR A 27 51.90 16.51 9.65
N VAL A 28 51.00 15.76 8.98
CA VAL A 28 50.22 16.29 7.89
C VAL A 28 49.39 17.44 8.48
N GLU A 29 49.80 18.66 8.22
CA GLU A 29 48.98 19.82 8.57
C GLU A 29 47.67 19.72 7.80
N VAL A 30 46.64 19.20 8.47
CA VAL A 30 45.31 19.07 7.88
C VAL A 30 44.78 20.46 7.60
N ASN A 31 44.63 20.76 6.31
CA ASN A 31 44.15 22.07 5.88
C ASN A 31 42.72 22.29 6.45
N PRO A 32 42.51 23.26 7.33
CA PRO A 32 41.21 23.47 7.99
C PRO A 32 40.09 23.79 7.01
N TRP A 33 40.40 24.18 5.78
CA TRP A 33 39.45 24.39 4.71
C TRP A 33 39.01 23.06 4.08
N GLU A 34 39.84 22.05 4.05
CA GLU A 34 39.50 20.71 3.56
C GLU A 34 38.51 19.99 4.48
N GLU A 35 38.72 20.11 5.79
CA GLU A 35 37.75 19.56 6.77
C GLU A 35 36.42 20.26 6.69
N LYS A 36 36.39 21.59 6.57
CA LYS A 36 35.15 22.34 6.38
C LYS A 36 34.44 21.95 5.09
N TYR A 37 35.17 21.82 4.00
CA TYR A 37 34.62 21.41 2.71
C TYR A 37 34.02 20.03 2.79
N LYS A 38 34.71 19.06 3.39
CA LYS A 38 34.17 17.70 3.59
C LYS A 38 32.92 17.72 4.44
N ALA A 39 32.90 18.44 5.54
CA ALA A 39 31.74 18.54 6.41
C ALA A 39 30.54 19.18 5.70
N GLU A 40 30.73 20.25 4.93
CA GLU A 40 29.67 20.87 4.13
C GLU A 40 29.19 19.96 2.99
N HIS A 41 30.13 19.31 2.31
CA HIS A 41 29.79 18.37 1.25
C HIS A 41 28.93 17.18 1.77
N ASP A 42 29.33 16.59 2.90
CA ASP A 42 28.60 15.52 3.55
C ASP A 42 27.21 15.99 4.04
N ALA A 43 27.14 17.19 4.58
CA ALA A 43 25.88 17.83 4.96
C ALA A 43 24.97 18.04 3.74
N HIS A 44 25.53 18.49 2.62
CA HIS A 44 24.80 18.67 1.37
C HIS A 44 24.29 17.35 0.80
N LEU A 45 25.11 16.29 0.78
CA LEU A 45 24.71 14.96 0.34
C LEU A 45 23.58 14.40 1.21
N ARG A 46 23.70 14.56 2.54
CA ARG A 46 22.65 14.15 3.46
C ARG A 46 21.35 14.92 3.21
N LEU A 47 21.44 16.24 3.06
CA LEU A 47 20.28 17.09 2.78
C LEU A 47 19.61 16.70 1.44
N ALA A 48 20.39 16.41 0.41
CA ALA A 48 19.88 15.95 -0.88
C ALA A 48 19.13 14.62 -0.74
N ALA A 49 19.69 13.66 0.01
CA ALA A 49 19.03 12.39 0.28
C ALA A 49 17.74 12.55 1.11
N GLU A 50 17.75 13.41 2.13
CA GLU A 50 16.58 13.75 2.93
C GLU A 50 15.49 14.42 2.08
N TYR A 51 15.88 15.33 1.18
CA TYR A 51 14.96 15.99 0.26
C TYR A 51 14.32 15.01 -0.73
N ASP A 52 15.09 14.08 -1.29
CA ASP A 52 14.56 13.03 -2.18
C ASP A 52 13.57 12.13 -1.44
N ASN A 53 13.87 11.74 -0.22
CA ASN A 53 12.97 10.96 0.62
C ASN A 53 11.69 11.75 0.96
N PHE A 54 11.85 13.03 1.32
CA PHE A 54 10.71 13.93 1.55
C PHE A 54 9.83 14.06 0.31
N ARG A 55 10.42 14.30 -0.85
CA ARG A 55 9.70 14.43 -2.12
C ARG A 55 8.89 13.16 -2.44
N LYS A 56 9.52 11.98 -2.32
CA LYS A 56 8.84 10.69 -2.56
C LYS A 56 7.68 10.47 -1.59
N ARG A 57 7.88 10.80 -0.32
CA ARG A 57 6.84 10.70 0.71
C ARG A 57 5.71 11.66 0.42
N THR A 58 5.99 12.92 0.13
CA THR A 58 4.96 13.95 -0.13
C THR A 58 4.10 13.62 -1.34
N VAL A 59 4.67 13.03 -2.41
CA VAL A 59 3.88 12.58 -3.56
C VAL A 59 2.89 11.49 -3.13
N LYS A 60 3.36 10.47 -2.39
CA LYS A 60 2.50 9.40 -1.88
C LYS A 60 1.41 9.91 -0.94
N GLU A 61 1.75 10.82 -0.03
CA GLU A 61 0.81 11.44 0.89
C GLU A 61 -0.27 12.25 0.15
N LYS A 62 0.13 12.97 -0.90
CA LYS A 62 -0.82 13.73 -1.74
C LYS A 62 -1.80 12.82 -2.49
N GLU A 63 -1.30 11.73 -3.08
CA GLU A 63 -2.12 10.73 -3.76
C GLU A 63 -3.09 10.05 -2.78
N ALA A 64 -2.59 9.65 -1.62
CA ALA A 64 -3.40 9.05 -0.56
C ALA A 64 -4.46 10.04 -0.03
N SER A 65 -4.11 11.30 0.18
CA SER A 65 -5.03 12.35 0.62
C SER A 65 -6.15 12.58 -0.39
N TYR A 66 -5.81 12.64 -1.68
CA TYR A 66 -6.80 12.76 -2.75
C TYR A 66 -7.74 11.54 -2.79
N GLY A 67 -7.18 10.34 -2.69
CA GLY A 67 -7.96 9.09 -2.62
C GLY A 67 -8.89 9.05 -1.40
N ASN A 68 -8.42 9.49 -0.24
CA ASN A 68 -9.23 9.57 0.98
C ASN A 68 -10.37 10.58 0.85
N GLY A 69 -10.08 11.79 0.35
CA GLY A 69 -11.11 12.81 0.14
C GLY A 69 -12.20 12.35 -0.84
N LYS A 70 -11.81 11.63 -1.90
CA LYS A 70 -12.76 11.03 -2.85
C LYS A 70 -13.62 9.95 -2.17
N ALA A 71 -13.01 9.08 -1.38
CA ALA A 71 -13.74 8.04 -0.64
C ALA A 71 -14.73 8.63 0.36
N ASP A 72 -14.36 9.68 1.09
CA ASP A 72 -15.22 10.36 2.04
C ASP A 72 -16.41 11.06 1.34
N ALA A 73 -16.17 11.66 0.18
CA ALA A 73 -17.24 12.27 -0.61
C ALA A 73 -18.25 11.21 -1.10
N VAL A 74 -17.75 10.10 -1.65
CA VAL A 74 -18.61 9.00 -2.10
C VAL A 74 -19.39 8.41 -0.93
N ALA A 75 -18.75 8.16 0.22
CA ALA A 75 -19.42 7.62 1.41
C ALA A 75 -20.61 8.47 1.85
N LYS A 76 -20.51 9.79 1.74
CA LYS A 76 -21.61 10.72 2.05
C LYS A 76 -22.74 10.69 1.01
N MET A 77 -22.48 10.17 -0.19
CA MET A 77 -23.50 10.02 -1.25
C MET A 77 -24.20 8.67 -1.20
N LEU A 78 -23.67 7.68 -0.48
CA LEU A 78 -24.27 6.33 -0.41
C LEU A 78 -25.73 6.31 0.09
N PRO A 79 -26.18 7.16 1.01
CA PRO A 79 -27.59 7.21 1.39
C PRO A 79 -28.51 7.58 0.24
N ILE A 80 -28.04 8.31 -0.77
CA ILE A 80 -28.82 8.62 -1.98
C ILE A 80 -29.02 7.36 -2.80
N TYR A 81 -27.95 6.56 -2.96
CA TYR A 81 -28.00 5.27 -3.61
C TYR A 81 -29.02 4.33 -2.90
N ASP A 82 -28.91 4.18 -1.58
CA ASP A 82 -29.80 3.34 -0.79
C ASP A 82 -31.27 3.76 -0.92
N ASN A 83 -31.55 5.06 -1.00
CA ASN A 83 -32.89 5.59 -1.19
C ASN A 83 -33.44 5.29 -2.60
N LEU A 84 -32.59 5.42 -3.64
CA LEU A 84 -32.97 5.08 -5.00
C LEU A 84 -33.22 3.57 -5.15
N GLU A 85 -32.36 2.71 -4.56
CA GLU A 85 -32.54 1.28 -4.54
C GLU A 85 -33.85 0.88 -3.85
N ARG A 86 -34.16 1.50 -2.72
CA ARG A 86 -35.42 1.29 -2.00
C ARG A 86 -36.63 1.73 -2.85
N ALA A 87 -36.52 2.85 -3.56
CA ALA A 87 -37.58 3.34 -4.44
C ALA A 87 -37.85 2.39 -5.62
N LEU A 88 -36.78 1.78 -6.17
CA LEU A 88 -36.91 0.78 -7.25
C LEU A 88 -37.54 -0.52 -6.79
N ASN A 89 -37.33 -0.91 -5.54
CA ASN A 89 -37.89 -2.13 -4.95
C ASN A 89 -39.31 -1.95 -4.48
N GLN A 90 -39.87 -0.72 -4.50
CA GLN A 90 -41.29 -0.48 -4.21
C GLN A 90 -42.16 -0.90 -5.40
N GLU A 91 -43.27 -1.58 -5.09
CA GLU A 91 -44.30 -1.87 -6.06
C GLU A 91 -45.03 -0.56 -6.42
N THR A 92 -45.07 -0.24 -7.70
CA THR A 92 -45.81 0.91 -8.21
C THR A 92 -46.51 0.56 -9.53
N ALA A 93 -47.71 1.08 -9.69
CA ALA A 93 -48.43 0.98 -10.95
C ALA A 93 -47.96 2.00 -11.99
N ASP A 94 -47.25 3.04 -11.56
CA ASP A 94 -46.70 4.08 -12.44
C ASP A 94 -45.34 3.63 -13.02
N THR A 95 -45.42 3.04 -14.20
CA THR A 95 -44.24 2.57 -14.95
C THR A 95 -43.36 3.72 -15.43
N ALA A 96 -43.93 4.90 -15.68
CA ALA A 96 -43.15 6.07 -16.10
C ALA A 96 -42.27 6.61 -14.96
N TYR A 97 -42.83 6.67 -13.75
CA TYR A 97 -42.07 7.02 -12.54
C TYR A 97 -40.96 6.02 -12.28
N LYS A 98 -41.25 4.71 -12.29
CA LYS A 98 -40.24 3.67 -12.08
C LYS A 98 -39.09 3.78 -13.05
N LYS A 99 -39.40 3.98 -14.33
CA LYS A 99 -38.39 4.17 -15.38
C LYS A 99 -37.53 5.44 -15.14
N GLY A 100 -38.12 6.51 -14.63
CA GLY A 100 -37.40 7.73 -14.25
C GLY A 100 -36.37 7.47 -13.13
N VAL A 101 -36.77 6.74 -12.10
CA VAL A 101 -35.88 6.37 -10.99
C VAL A 101 -34.77 5.43 -11.48
N GLU A 102 -35.08 4.47 -12.35
CA GLU A 102 -34.09 3.59 -12.97
C GLU A 102 -33.02 4.36 -13.76
N LEU A 103 -33.44 5.32 -14.56
CA LEU A 103 -32.50 6.16 -15.32
C LEU A 103 -31.58 6.96 -14.37
N THR A 104 -32.12 7.49 -13.28
CA THR A 104 -31.36 8.23 -12.28
C THR A 104 -30.36 7.31 -11.59
N MET A 105 -30.77 6.10 -11.22
CA MET A 105 -29.88 5.10 -10.61
C MET A 105 -28.74 4.71 -11.56
N ASN A 106 -29.06 4.44 -12.83
CA ASN A 106 -28.07 4.08 -13.83
C ASN A 106 -27.04 5.21 -14.07
N GLU A 107 -27.49 6.46 -14.07
CA GLU A 107 -26.57 7.61 -14.20
C GLU A 107 -25.67 7.73 -12.95
N LEU A 108 -26.21 7.53 -11.74
CA LEU A 108 -25.43 7.52 -10.51
C LEU A 108 -24.36 6.42 -10.53
N LEU A 109 -24.74 5.19 -10.94
CA LEU A 109 -23.79 4.06 -11.07
C LEU A 109 -22.69 4.35 -12.10
N LYS A 110 -23.05 5.00 -13.21
CA LYS A 110 -22.08 5.41 -14.23
C LYS A 110 -21.08 6.46 -13.68
N ILE A 111 -21.56 7.43 -12.92
CA ILE A 111 -20.70 8.42 -12.23
C ILE A 111 -19.79 7.70 -11.24
N PHE A 112 -20.33 6.77 -10.44
CA PHE A 112 -19.53 5.98 -9.50
C PHE A 112 -18.45 5.17 -10.22
N GLY A 113 -18.78 4.49 -11.33
CA GLY A 113 -17.80 3.78 -12.16
C GLY A 113 -16.68 4.70 -12.68
N GLY A 114 -17.04 5.93 -13.13
CA GLY A 114 -16.06 6.95 -13.53
C GLY A 114 -15.15 7.43 -12.39
N LEU A 115 -15.61 7.32 -11.15
CA LEU A 115 -14.81 7.60 -9.96
C LEU A 115 -14.01 6.38 -9.48
N GLY A 116 -14.13 5.23 -10.15
CA GLY A 116 -13.51 3.97 -9.74
C GLY A 116 -14.16 3.36 -8.50
N VAL A 117 -15.45 3.63 -8.30
CA VAL A 117 -16.26 3.01 -7.25
C VAL A 117 -16.90 1.75 -7.81
N GLU A 118 -16.74 0.64 -7.12
CA GLU A 118 -17.38 -0.62 -7.44
C GLU A 118 -18.40 -0.98 -6.36
N VAL A 119 -19.58 -1.44 -6.82
CA VAL A 119 -20.65 -1.93 -5.96
C VAL A 119 -20.55 -3.44 -5.87
N PHE A 120 -20.67 -3.99 -4.66
CA PHE A 120 -20.58 -5.43 -4.42
C PHE A 120 -21.62 -5.91 -3.40
N GLY A 121 -21.70 -7.23 -3.26
CA GLY A 121 -22.67 -7.92 -2.41
C GLY A 121 -23.98 -8.15 -3.18
N ASN A 122 -24.03 -9.19 -4.02
CA ASN A 122 -25.24 -9.64 -4.67
C ASN A 122 -25.74 -10.92 -3.97
N VAL A 123 -27.03 -11.15 -4.03
CA VAL A 123 -27.60 -12.43 -3.61
C VAL A 123 -26.98 -13.54 -4.46
N GLY A 124 -26.53 -14.61 -3.82
CA GLY A 124 -25.82 -15.71 -4.46
C GLY A 124 -24.29 -15.57 -4.49
N ASP A 125 -23.72 -14.42 -4.11
CA ASP A 125 -22.28 -14.28 -3.96
C ASP A 125 -21.79 -15.09 -2.75
N THR A 126 -20.52 -15.54 -2.77
CA THR A 126 -19.89 -16.18 -1.61
C THR A 126 -19.55 -15.16 -0.55
N PHE A 127 -19.77 -15.48 0.71
CA PHE A 127 -19.43 -14.61 1.83
C PHE A 127 -17.92 -14.43 1.97
N ASP A 128 -17.47 -13.18 2.02
CA ASP A 128 -16.11 -12.78 2.32
C ASP A 128 -16.11 -11.83 3.53
N PRO A 129 -15.48 -12.20 4.66
CA PRO A 129 -15.42 -11.35 5.85
C PRO A 129 -14.72 -10.00 5.62
N ASN A 130 -13.90 -9.89 4.58
CA ASN A 130 -13.24 -8.64 4.24
C ASN A 130 -14.15 -7.64 3.51
N LEU A 131 -15.23 -8.11 2.91
CA LEU A 131 -16.17 -7.31 2.10
C LEU A 131 -17.54 -7.21 2.73
N HIS A 132 -17.96 -8.25 3.45
CA HIS A 132 -19.33 -8.43 3.93
C HIS A 132 -19.39 -8.40 5.45
N ASN A 133 -20.46 -7.80 5.97
CA ASN A 133 -20.83 -7.84 7.37
C ASN A 133 -22.09 -8.69 7.51
N ALA A 134 -21.95 -9.91 7.99
CA ALA A 134 -23.07 -10.81 8.26
C ALA A 134 -23.83 -10.32 9.51
N VAL A 135 -25.05 -9.84 9.30
CA VAL A 135 -25.93 -9.37 10.39
C VAL A 135 -26.94 -10.46 10.82
N MET A 136 -27.19 -11.42 9.94
CA MET A 136 -28.08 -12.55 10.20
C MET A 136 -27.56 -13.82 9.50
N HIS A 137 -27.90 -14.97 10.09
CA HIS A 137 -27.68 -16.29 9.49
C HIS A 137 -29.03 -16.98 9.31
N ILE A 138 -29.11 -17.83 8.31
CA ILE A 138 -30.28 -18.65 8.03
C ILE A 138 -29.82 -20.06 7.65
N ASP A 139 -30.48 -21.05 8.21
CA ASP A 139 -30.33 -22.43 7.76
C ASP A 139 -31.17 -22.62 6.48
N SER A 140 -30.57 -23.02 5.39
CA SER A 140 -31.23 -23.20 4.10
C SER A 140 -30.70 -24.45 3.40
N ASP A 141 -31.59 -25.35 3.06
CA ASP A 141 -31.29 -26.55 2.26
C ASP A 141 -31.17 -26.22 0.74
N GLU A 142 -31.56 -25.01 0.34
CA GLU A 142 -31.59 -24.59 -1.08
C GLU A 142 -30.33 -23.81 -1.51
N LEU A 143 -29.56 -23.27 -0.57
CA LEU A 143 -28.37 -22.47 -0.82
C LEU A 143 -27.11 -23.19 -0.31
N GLU A 144 -26.01 -23.01 -1.02
CA GLU A 144 -24.73 -23.52 -0.56
C GLU A 144 -24.28 -22.77 0.72
N GLU A 145 -23.56 -23.48 1.59
CA GLU A 145 -22.98 -22.90 2.79
C GLU A 145 -22.13 -21.66 2.45
N ASN A 146 -22.17 -20.67 3.31
CA ASN A 146 -21.47 -19.41 3.13
C ASN A 146 -21.90 -18.58 1.90
N THR A 147 -23.13 -18.75 1.44
CA THR A 147 -23.71 -17.97 0.34
C THR A 147 -24.58 -16.83 0.87
N LEU A 148 -24.55 -15.67 0.22
CA LEU A 148 -25.39 -14.54 0.55
C LEU A 148 -26.85 -14.83 0.18
N SER A 149 -27.68 -15.10 1.18
CA SER A 149 -29.10 -15.36 1.00
C SER A 149 -29.91 -14.08 0.78
N GLN A 150 -29.51 -12.99 1.45
CA GLN A 150 -30.13 -11.67 1.30
C GLN A 150 -29.11 -10.56 1.49
N VAL A 151 -29.29 -9.46 0.78
CA VAL A 151 -28.47 -8.26 0.92
C VAL A 151 -29.38 -7.13 1.41
N PHE A 152 -29.14 -6.67 2.63
CA PHE A 152 -29.87 -5.56 3.22
C PHE A 152 -29.31 -4.21 2.77
N GLN A 153 -28.00 -4.16 2.53
CA GLN A 153 -27.33 -2.97 2.07
C GLN A 153 -26.09 -3.33 1.25
N LYS A 154 -25.97 -2.74 0.07
CA LYS A 154 -24.84 -2.97 -0.84
C LYS A 154 -23.54 -2.42 -0.26
N GLY A 155 -22.44 -3.11 -0.53
CA GLY A 155 -21.09 -2.65 -0.23
C GLY A 155 -20.50 -1.82 -1.37
N PHE A 156 -19.52 -0.98 -1.03
CA PHE A 156 -18.83 -0.11 -1.97
C PHE A 156 -17.33 -0.11 -1.70
N LYS A 157 -16.54 -0.25 -2.76
CA LYS A 157 -15.08 -0.10 -2.70
C LYS A 157 -14.59 0.90 -3.74
N ILE A 158 -13.46 1.52 -3.49
CA ILE A 158 -12.81 2.49 -4.37
C ILE A 158 -11.36 2.04 -4.52
N GLY A 159 -11.05 1.41 -5.66
CA GLY A 159 -9.80 0.67 -5.80
C GLY A 159 -9.71 -0.41 -4.71
N ASP A 160 -8.64 -0.41 -3.94
CA ASP A 160 -8.42 -1.38 -2.85
C ASP A 160 -9.07 -0.96 -1.51
N LYS A 161 -9.61 0.26 -1.43
CA LYS A 161 -10.18 0.78 -0.18
C LYS A 161 -11.68 0.49 -0.10
N ILE A 162 -12.09 -0.15 0.99
CA ILE A 162 -13.51 -0.36 1.29
C ILE A 162 -14.11 0.93 1.83
N GLY A 163 -15.10 1.46 1.12
CA GLY A 163 -15.86 2.61 1.55
C GLY A 163 -17.00 2.24 2.51
N ARG A 164 -17.64 1.07 2.26
CA ARG A 164 -18.69 0.51 3.10
C ARG A 164 -18.80 -1.00 2.89
N PHE A 165 -18.86 -1.76 3.97
CA PHE A 165 -19.16 -3.20 3.92
C PHE A 165 -20.60 -3.44 3.50
N ALA A 166 -20.85 -4.51 2.75
CA ALA A 166 -22.22 -4.94 2.49
C ALA A 166 -22.82 -5.58 3.75
N MET A 167 -24.06 -5.20 4.10
CA MET A 167 -24.81 -5.85 5.18
C MET A 167 -25.63 -6.99 4.59
N VAL A 168 -25.36 -8.20 5.04
CA VAL A 168 -25.88 -9.42 4.40
C VAL A 168 -26.43 -10.41 5.40
N GLN A 169 -27.28 -11.30 4.88
CA GLN A 169 -27.67 -12.54 5.51
C GLN A 169 -26.94 -13.68 4.81
N VAL A 170 -26.40 -14.61 5.58
CA VAL A 170 -25.59 -15.73 5.08
C VAL A 170 -26.33 -17.04 5.34
N ALA A 171 -26.32 -17.93 4.35
CA ALA A 171 -26.79 -19.31 4.49
C ALA A 171 -25.70 -20.17 5.15
N ASN A 172 -26.10 -21.00 6.12
CA ASN A 172 -25.22 -21.95 6.80
C ASN A 172 -25.53 -23.36 6.30
#